data_57614eaf10c547716a495fb30d287fba
#
_entry.id   57614eaf10c547716a495fb30d287fba
#
_cell.length_a   1.000
_cell.length_b   1.000
_cell.length_c   1.000
_cell.angle_alpha   90.00
_cell.angle_beta   90.00
_cell.angle_gamma   90.00
#
_symmetry.space_group_name_H-M   'P 1'
#
loop_
_entity.id
_entity.type
_entity.pdbx_description
1 polymer ?
#
loop_
_entity_poly.entity_id
_entity_poly.type
_entity_poly.pdbx_seq_one_letter_code
_entity_poly.pdbx_strand_id
1 'polypeptide(L)'
;MSDLAGARIIILGLGREGLSSYRFLREQFPEQTLTLADQSPTDVLLVNFPEWKEISRQDQQLVWQTGDHYLENLANFDFLIKTAGIPISLPAIQQALEINPSLQITSNMQLFFDRCQGTIIGVTGSKGKSTTSQLIFDILSQAAYKSVLLGNIGRPALNYLSVIDQETLVVAELSSHQLAELKASPQVAVLLDVTPEHLDYFANFEQYFASKTAITRYQGPNDWLIYNPQLQGAKKLADLSAVRADHRLQHTLDDASEQINFRLFIKENTIYWRQFGQENQLQAIMTVDDIKLLGRHNLYNVLSAIAVAQIFQVKKENVQHSISHFQGLSHRLEFVAEVAGIKYYDDSIATNPNAGSAAIHSFPQGKVILLAGGSDKKLDLTEYYQAIIEQKVKALLLFPPLGEQILQQLQKLWQDRQLAMASFPKYQICQTMIEAVKQANAWAEAGDVVLLSPACASFGLFKDYQDRGQQFQLAVNNLAQNSANK
;
A
#
# COMPACT_ATOMS: atom_id res chain seq x y z
N MET A 1 -17.79 24.02 -1.44
CA MET A 1 -16.73 25.07 -1.51
C MET A 1 -17.09 26.32 -0.71
N SER A 2 -18.36 26.73 -0.72
CA SER A 2 -18.82 27.88 0.10
C SER A 2 -18.44 27.78 1.58
N ASP A 3 -18.42 26.57 2.12
CA ASP A 3 -18.26 26.33 3.54
C ASP A 3 -16.81 26.49 4.05
N LEU A 4 -15.81 26.36 3.16
CA LEU A 4 -14.40 26.56 3.51
C LEU A 4 -13.93 28.01 3.33
N ALA A 5 -14.63 28.79 2.52
CA ALA A 5 -14.27 30.19 2.26
C ALA A 5 -14.49 31.05 3.50
N GLY A 6 -13.45 31.71 4.00
CA GLY A 6 -13.49 32.53 5.21
C GLY A 6 -13.60 31.76 6.53
N ALA A 7 -13.64 30.43 6.49
CA ALA A 7 -13.65 29.59 7.68
C ALA A 7 -12.26 29.56 8.35
N ARG A 8 -12.23 29.34 9.67
CA ARG A 8 -10.98 29.09 10.42
C ARG A 8 -10.55 27.64 10.21
N ILE A 9 -9.47 27.44 9.47
CA ILE A 9 -9.00 26.11 9.07
C ILE A 9 -7.70 25.78 9.76
N ILE A 10 -7.62 24.57 10.32
CA ILE A 10 -6.39 23.96 10.81
C ILE A 10 -6.10 22.68 10.01
N ILE A 11 -4.84 22.54 9.54
CA ILE A 11 -4.33 21.31 8.91
C ILE A 11 -3.49 20.59 9.95
N LEU A 12 -3.90 19.39 10.34
CA LEU A 12 -3.26 18.58 11.38
C LEU A 12 -2.50 17.40 10.75
N GLY A 13 -1.17 17.42 10.94
CA GLY A 13 -0.21 16.51 10.31
C GLY A 13 0.35 17.11 9.00
N LEU A 14 1.65 17.50 9.02
CA LEU A 14 2.30 18.26 7.95
C LEU A 14 3.21 17.42 7.06
N GLY A 15 2.97 16.10 7.01
CA GLY A 15 3.57 15.22 6.03
C GLY A 15 3.05 15.44 4.60
N ARG A 16 3.18 14.44 3.74
CA ARG A 16 2.78 14.52 2.32
C ARG A 16 1.31 14.90 2.12
N GLU A 17 0.39 14.33 2.90
CA GLU A 17 -1.05 14.65 2.82
C GLU A 17 -1.34 16.07 3.29
N GLY A 18 -0.70 16.52 4.38
CA GLY A 18 -0.86 17.89 4.87
C GLY A 18 -0.36 18.93 3.88
N LEU A 19 0.79 18.69 3.26
CA LEU A 19 1.32 19.55 2.20
C LEU A 19 0.38 19.61 0.98
N SER A 20 -0.20 18.47 0.61
CA SER A 20 -1.18 18.39 -0.47
C SER A 20 -2.46 19.17 -0.14
N SER A 21 -2.96 19.04 1.10
CA SER A 21 -4.14 19.77 1.57
C SER A 21 -3.88 21.28 1.62
N TYR A 22 -2.71 21.69 2.08
CA TYR A 22 -2.30 23.09 2.05
C TYR A 22 -2.29 23.66 0.63
N ARG A 23 -1.62 22.98 -0.32
CA ARG A 23 -1.53 23.45 -1.72
C ARG A 23 -2.91 23.60 -2.34
N PHE A 24 -3.77 22.62 -2.13
CA PHE A 24 -5.15 22.66 -2.59
C PHE A 24 -5.92 23.85 -2.01
N LEU A 25 -5.82 24.07 -0.69
CA LEU A 25 -6.52 25.20 -0.05
C LEU A 25 -5.96 26.54 -0.48
N ARG A 26 -4.66 26.67 -0.61
CA ARG A 26 -4.01 27.91 -1.02
C ARG A 26 -4.35 28.31 -2.47
N GLU A 27 -4.46 27.32 -3.35
CA GLU A 27 -4.93 27.54 -4.72
C GLU A 27 -6.39 28.06 -4.77
N GLN A 28 -7.25 27.50 -3.91
CA GLN A 28 -8.66 27.89 -3.85
C GLN A 28 -8.91 29.20 -3.07
N PHE A 29 -8.11 29.47 -2.05
CA PHE A 29 -8.26 30.57 -1.09
C PHE A 29 -6.92 31.27 -0.85
N PRO A 30 -6.44 32.10 -1.82
CA PRO A 30 -5.10 32.68 -1.79
C PRO A 30 -4.79 33.53 -0.55
N GLU A 31 -5.78 34.26 -0.02
CA GLU A 31 -5.61 35.24 1.06
C GLU A 31 -6.08 34.70 2.43
N GLN A 32 -6.57 33.45 2.49
CA GLN A 32 -7.14 32.92 3.73
C GLN A 32 -6.03 32.48 4.69
N THR A 33 -6.16 32.87 5.97
CA THR A 33 -5.25 32.36 7.01
C THR A 33 -5.44 30.87 7.20
N LEU A 34 -4.35 30.12 7.14
CA LEU A 34 -4.32 28.66 7.38
C LEU A 34 -3.41 28.37 8.59
N THR A 35 -3.94 27.61 9.56
CA THR A 35 -3.13 27.12 10.68
C THR A 35 -2.57 25.73 10.33
N LEU A 36 -1.26 25.59 10.52
CA LEU A 36 -0.50 24.36 10.25
C LEU A 36 -0.06 23.74 11.56
N ALA A 37 -0.51 22.52 11.85
CA ALA A 37 -0.26 21.86 13.13
C ALA A 37 0.41 20.49 12.95
N ASP A 38 1.50 20.24 13.70
CA ASP A 38 2.19 18.95 13.73
C ASP A 38 2.90 18.74 15.07
N GLN A 39 2.98 17.48 15.52
CA GLN A 39 3.72 17.12 16.75
C GLN A 39 5.21 17.40 16.64
N SER A 40 5.77 17.38 15.44
CA SER A 40 7.19 17.71 15.21
C SER A 40 7.40 19.21 15.31
N PRO A 41 8.46 19.69 15.97
CA PRO A 41 8.85 21.10 15.93
C PRO A 41 9.08 21.61 14.50
N THR A 42 8.86 22.90 14.28
CA THR A 42 8.94 23.52 12.95
C THR A 42 10.30 23.29 12.27
N ASP A 43 11.41 23.41 13.00
CA ASP A 43 12.75 23.18 12.48
C ASP A 43 12.97 21.77 11.95
N VAL A 44 12.42 20.77 12.65
CA VAL A 44 12.43 19.36 12.23
C VAL A 44 11.58 19.14 10.98
N LEU A 45 10.41 19.77 10.91
CA LEU A 45 9.53 19.71 9.72
C LEU A 45 10.20 20.30 8.49
N LEU A 46 10.86 21.45 8.62
CA LEU A 46 11.55 22.12 7.51
C LEU A 46 12.77 21.35 6.98
N VAL A 47 13.33 20.45 7.80
CA VAL A 47 14.39 19.52 7.37
C VAL A 47 13.80 18.30 6.66
N ASN A 48 12.76 17.71 7.23
CA ASN A 48 12.15 16.47 6.70
C ASN A 48 11.32 16.71 5.43
N PHE A 49 10.75 17.90 5.29
CA PHE A 49 9.93 18.34 4.16
C PHE A 49 10.39 19.72 3.69
N PRO A 50 11.45 19.79 2.86
CA PRO A 50 12.06 21.06 2.43
C PRO A 50 11.10 22.04 1.75
N GLU A 51 10.01 21.54 1.15
CA GLU A 51 8.96 22.36 0.54
C GLU A 51 8.34 23.34 1.54
N TRP A 52 8.17 22.95 2.80
CA TRP A 52 7.66 23.85 3.83
C TRP A 52 8.60 25.03 4.10
N LYS A 53 9.91 24.87 3.88
CA LYS A 53 10.87 25.96 4.04
C LYS A 53 10.68 27.07 2.98
N GLU A 54 10.33 26.69 1.77
CA GLU A 54 10.03 27.66 0.71
C GLU A 54 8.67 28.32 0.95
N ILE A 55 7.65 27.51 1.27
CA ILE A 55 6.31 27.98 1.56
C ILE A 55 6.30 28.98 2.72
N SER A 56 7.00 28.69 3.82
CA SER A 56 7.05 29.59 4.98
C SER A 56 7.68 30.95 4.72
N ARG A 57 8.48 31.08 3.65
CA ARG A 57 9.07 32.36 3.23
C ARG A 57 8.16 33.19 2.34
N GLN A 58 7.32 32.52 1.55
CA GLN A 58 6.48 33.13 0.53
C GLN A 58 5.07 33.43 1.04
N ASP A 59 4.51 32.59 1.90
CA ASP A 59 3.16 32.69 2.39
C ASP A 59 3.11 33.31 3.79
N GLN A 60 2.67 34.56 3.86
CA GLN A 60 2.52 35.34 5.10
C GLN A 60 1.19 35.04 5.83
N GLN A 61 0.29 34.27 5.23
CA GLN A 61 -1.04 33.93 5.79
C GLN A 61 -1.00 32.58 6.53
N LEU A 62 0.17 32.17 7.03
CA LEU A 62 0.36 30.93 7.77
C LEU A 62 0.54 31.17 9.25
N VAL A 63 -0.14 30.39 10.06
CA VAL A 63 0.09 30.29 11.50
C VAL A 63 0.64 28.89 11.80
N TRP A 64 1.80 28.83 12.45
CA TRP A 64 2.42 27.55 12.82
C TRP A 64 2.09 27.22 14.27
N GLN A 65 1.53 26.04 14.48
CA GLN A 65 1.17 25.48 15.80
C GLN A 65 1.80 24.09 15.92
N THR A 66 3.09 24.04 16.25
CA THR A 66 3.91 22.81 16.15
C THR A 66 4.57 22.46 17.48
N GLY A 67 5.09 21.23 17.59
CA GLY A 67 5.68 20.72 18.82
C GLY A 67 4.62 20.44 19.88
N ASP A 68 4.92 20.68 21.15
CA ASP A 68 4.08 20.32 22.29
C ASP A 68 2.69 20.99 22.29
N HIS A 69 2.54 22.09 21.55
CA HIS A 69 1.30 22.89 21.49
C HIS A 69 0.39 22.58 20.30
N TYR A 70 0.75 21.59 19.48
CA TYR A 70 0.10 21.33 18.18
C TYR A 70 -1.39 20.97 18.26
N LEU A 71 -1.89 20.54 19.42
CA LEU A 71 -3.30 20.18 19.66
C LEU A 71 -4.06 21.22 20.48
N GLU A 72 -3.46 22.38 20.77
CA GLU A 72 -4.13 23.41 21.58
C GLU A 72 -5.26 24.09 20.77
N ASN A 73 -6.29 24.50 21.50
CA ASN A 73 -7.37 25.36 20.97
C ASN A 73 -8.08 24.85 19.71
N LEU A 74 -8.12 23.52 19.46
CA LEU A 74 -8.78 22.95 18.31
C LEU A 74 -10.26 23.33 18.17
N ALA A 75 -10.95 23.58 19.30
CA ALA A 75 -12.34 24.04 19.32
C ALA A 75 -12.57 25.43 18.71
N ASN A 76 -11.50 26.23 18.51
CA ASN A 76 -11.60 27.55 17.92
C ASN A 76 -11.71 27.52 16.39
N PHE A 77 -11.57 26.36 15.76
CA PHE A 77 -11.62 26.20 14.33
C PHE A 77 -13.02 25.77 13.85
N ASP A 78 -13.32 26.06 12.60
CA ASP A 78 -14.53 25.62 11.93
C ASP A 78 -14.26 24.31 11.18
N PHE A 79 -13.05 24.14 10.65
CA PHE A 79 -12.58 22.92 9.97
C PHE A 79 -11.24 22.44 10.50
N LEU A 80 -11.19 21.16 10.81
CA LEU A 80 -9.97 20.41 11.09
C LEU A 80 -9.72 19.42 9.96
N ILE A 81 -8.66 19.68 9.15
CA ILE A 81 -8.25 18.80 8.06
C ILE A 81 -7.09 17.96 8.56
N LYS A 82 -7.33 16.70 8.88
CA LYS A 82 -6.30 15.82 9.44
C LYS A 82 -5.77 14.81 8.41
N THR A 83 -4.52 14.40 8.60
CA THR A 83 -3.96 13.27 7.87
C THR A 83 -4.49 11.94 8.40
N ALA A 84 -4.50 10.92 7.55
CA ALA A 84 -5.07 9.60 7.87
C ALA A 84 -4.41 8.91 9.09
N GLY A 85 -3.14 9.20 9.37
CA GLY A 85 -2.41 8.62 10.50
C GLY A 85 -2.82 9.15 11.89
N ILE A 86 -3.59 10.24 11.96
CA ILE A 86 -4.05 10.83 13.23
C ILE A 86 -5.47 10.32 13.52
N PRO A 87 -5.69 9.56 14.63
CA PRO A 87 -7.01 9.02 14.92
C PRO A 87 -7.96 10.11 15.40
N ILE A 88 -9.22 10.05 14.95
CA ILE A 88 -10.27 10.95 15.44
C ILE A 88 -10.53 10.77 16.94
N SER A 89 -10.24 9.58 17.48
CA SER A 89 -10.37 9.25 18.92
C SER A 89 -9.32 9.92 19.79
N LEU A 90 -8.42 10.72 19.22
CA LEU A 90 -7.42 11.47 20.01
C LEU A 90 -8.12 12.36 21.04
N PRO A 91 -7.78 12.29 22.35
CA PRO A 91 -8.51 13.00 23.41
C PRO A 91 -8.71 14.49 23.14
N ALA A 92 -7.70 15.19 22.61
CA ALA A 92 -7.80 16.61 22.27
C ALA A 92 -8.84 16.89 21.17
N ILE A 93 -8.98 15.99 20.19
CA ILE A 93 -9.98 16.12 19.11
C ILE A 93 -11.38 15.86 19.70
N GLN A 94 -11.54 14.85 20.55
CA GLN A 94 -12.81 14.55 21.20
C GLN A 94 -13.25 15.72 22.10
N GLN A 95 -12.35 16.26 22.90
CA GLN A 95 -12.62 17.44 23.72
C GLN A 95 -13.00 18.66 22.85
N ALA A 96 -12.34 18.86 21.73
CA ALA A 96 -12.69 19.97 20.83
C ALA A 96 -14.11 19.81 20.26
N LEU A 97 -14.53 18.59 19.92
CA LEU A 97 -15.90 18.30 19.45
C LEU A 97 -16.96 18.49 20.56
N GLU A 98 -16.62 18.19 21.81
CA GLU A 98 -17.48 18.46 22.94
C GLU A 98 -17.70 19.98 23.20
N ILE A 99 -16.62 20.77 23.08
CA ILE A 99 -16.64 22.22 23.23
C ILE A 99 -17.32 22.91 22.04
N ASN A 100 -16.98 22.46 20.82
CA ASN A 100 -17.51 22.99 19.57
C ASN A 100 -18.13 21.89 18.71
N PRO A 101 -19.41 21.54 18.92
CA PRO A 101 -20.11 20.52 18.12
C PRO A 101 -20.25 20.88 16.62
N SER A 102 -20.00 22.13 16.24
CA SER A 102 -20.02 22.57 14.83
C SER A 102 -18.67 22.39 14.12
N LEU A 103 -17.59 22.03 14.83
CA LEU A 103 -16.29 21.73 14.25
C LEU A 103 -16.42 20.57 13.25
N GLN A 104 -16.09 20.83 12.00
CA GLN A 104 -16.11 19.81 10.95
C GLN A 104 -14.74 19.17 10.81
N ILE A 105 -14.70 17.84 10.91
CA ILE A 105 -13.49 17.07 10.68
C ILE A 105 -13.55 16.49 9.26
N THR A 106 -12.49 16.71 8.50
CA THR A 106 -12.32 16.20 7.13
C THR A 106 -10.90 15.74 6.89
N SER A 107 -10.63 15.16 5.73
CA SER A 107 -9.34 14.63 5.34
C SER A 107 -8.99 14.95 3.88
N ASN A 108 -7.72 14.77 3.50
CA ASN A 108 -7.29 14.88 2.10
C ASN A 108 -8.14 14.00 1.17
N MET A 109 -8.45 12.78 1.60
CA MET A 109 -9.26 11.85 0.82
C MET A 109 -10.73 12.26 0.74
N GLN A 110 -11.34 12.76 1.83
CA GLN A 110 -12.71 13.28 1.79
C GLN A 110 -12.82 14.48 0.85
N LEU A 111 -11.89 15.45 0.98
CA LEU A 111 -11.84 16.61 0.10
C LEU A 111 -11.68 16.21 -1.38
N PHE A 112 -10.96 15.14 -1.66
CA PHE A 112 -10.83 14.57 -2.99
C PHE A 112 -12.15 13.98 -3.50
N PHE A 113 -12.80 13.10 -2.71
CA PHE A 113 -14.08 12.48 -3.10
C PHE A 113 -15.16 13.51 -3.38
N ASP A 114 -15.23 14.58 -2.58
CA ASP A 114 -16.21 15.66 -2.75
C ASP A 114 -16.05 16.44 -4.07
N ARG A 115 -14.89 16.34 -4.73
CA ARG A 115 -14.52 17.18 -5.88
C ARG A 115 -14.12 16.39 -7.12
N CYS A 116 -13.87 15.11 -6.98
CA CYS A 116 -13.49 14.25 -8.09
C CYS A 116 -14.63 14.17 -9.11
N GLN A 117 -14.36 14.56 -10.35
CA GLN A 117 -15.32 14.46 -11.45
C GLN A 117 -15.26 13.11 -12.15
N GLY A 118 -14.16 12.38 -12.00
CA GLY A 118 -13.94 11.08 -12.63
C GLY A 118 -14.65 9.95 -11.89
N THR A 119 -14.71 8.79 -12.52
CA THR A 119 -15.24 7.57 -11.92
C THR A 119 -14.19 6.96 -10.98
N ILE A 120 -14.50 6.86 -9.69
CA ILE A 120 -13.60 6.29 -8.68
C ILE A 120 -13.80 4.77 -8.58
N ILE A 121 -12.71 4.03 -8.79
CA ILE A 121 -12.58 2.59 -8.58
C ILE A 121 -11.79 2.39 -7.30
N GLY A 122 -12.47 2.17 -6.19
CA GLY A 122 -11.86 2.03 -4.87
C GLY A 122 -11.53 0.59 -4.54
N VAL A 123 -10.29 0.33 -4.16
CA VAL A 123 -9.80 -1.01 -3.79
C VAL A 123 -9.43 -1.03 -2.32
N THR A 124 -10.04 -1.94 -1.53
CA THR A 124 -9.68 -2.15 -0.12
C THR A 124 -9.64 -3.63 0.25
N GLY A 125 -9.02 -3.90 1.38
CA GLY A 125 -8.82 -5.21 2.00
C GLY A 125 -7.67 -5.15 3.00
N SER A 126 -7.34 -6.23 3.67
CA SER A 126 -6.13 -6.31 4.48
C SER A 126 -4.92 -6.43 3.56
N LYS A 127 -4.88 -7.43 2.70
CA LYS A 127 -3.79 -7.68 1.74
C LYS A 127 -4.27 -7.59 0.30
N GLY A 128 -3.35 -7.43 -0.65
CA GLY A 128 -3.64 -7.45 -2.08
C GLY A 128 -4.03 -6.10 -2.70
N LYS A 129 -4.32 -5.06 -1.91
CA LYS A 129 -4.76 -3.74 -2.38
C LYS A 129 -3.88 -3.17 -3.49
N SER A 130 -2.58 -3.01 -3.23
CA SER A 130 -1.65 -2.39 -4.16
C SER A 130 -1.49 -3.19 -5.45
N THR A 131 -1.40 -4.52 -5.34
CA THR A 131 -1.32 -5.43 -6.50
C THR A 131 -2.56 -5.31 -7.37
N THR A 132 -3.76 -5.33 -6.75
CA THR A 132 -5.03 -5.22 -7.46
C THR A 132 -5.19 -3.84 -8.10
N SER A 133 -4.88 -2.77 -7.38
CA SER A 133 -4.97 -1.40 -7.91
C SER A 133 -4.02 -1.19 -9.08
N GLN A 134 -2.79 -1.68 -9.00
CA GLN A 134 -1.84 -1.59 -10.09
C GLN A 134 -2.29 -2.40 -11.32
N LEU A 135 -2.75 -3.66 -11.12
CA LEU A 135 -3.29 -4.47 -12.21
C LEU A 135 -4.46 -3.79 -12.92
N ILE A 136 -5.40 -3.21 -12.17
CA ILE A 136 -6.52 -2.47 -12.73
C ILE A 136 -6.01 -1.28 -13.56
N PHE A 137 -5.10 -0.50 -12.99
CA PHE A 137 -4.52 0.66 -13.66
C PHE A 137 -3.79 0.26 -14.96
N ASP A 138 -2.98 -0.80 -14.92
CA ASP A 138 -2.23 -1.28 -16.09
C ASP A 138 -3.17 -1.77 -17.19
N ILE A 139 -4.25 -2.49 -16.85
CA ILE A 139 -5.25 -2.96 -17.81
C ILE A 139 -5.97 -1.77 -18.48
N LEU A 140 -6.39 -0.78 -17.68
CA LEU A 140 -7.09 0.40 -18.19
C LEU A 140 -6.16 1.27 -19.06
N SER A 141 -4.92 1.45 -18.63
CA SER A 141 -3.91 2.21 -19.39
C SER A 141 -3.54 1.52 -20.70
N GLN A 142 -3.37 0.18 -20.69
CA GLN A 142 -3.13 -0.60 -21.90
C GLN A 142 -4.28 -0.51 -22.89
N ALA A 143 -5.50 -0.38 -22.39
CA ALA A 143 -6.69 -0.18 -23.21
C ALA A 143 -6.93 1.29 -23.63
N ALA A 144 -5.95 2.18 -23.37
CA ALA A 144 -5.96 3.60 -23.68
C ALA A 144 -7.08 4.41 -22.97
N TYR A 145 -7.58 3.93 -21.84
CA TYR A 145 -8.44 4.76 -20.98
C TYR A 145 -7.61 5.86 -20.31
N LYS A 146 -8.18 7.05 -20.22
CA LYS A 146 -7.62 8.10 -19.35
C LYS A 146 -7.74 7.62 -17.90
N SER A 147 -6.64 7.21 -17.30
CA SER A 147 -6.64 6.63 -15.95
C SER A 147 -5.56 7.24 -15.08
N VAL A 148 -5.80 7.29 -13.76
CA VAL A 148 -4.84 7.69 -12.74
C VAL A 148 -4.87 6.69 -11.58
N LEU A 149 -3.71 6.44 -10.98
CA LEU A 149 -3.54 5.59 -9.81
C LEU A 149 -3.11 6.45 -8.63
N LEU A 150 -3.85 6.37 -7.52
CA LEU A 150 -3.64 7.22 -6.35
C LEU A 150 -4.10 6.56 -5.04
N GLY A 151 -4.01 7.29 -3.94
CA GLY A 151 -4.50 6.87 -2.62
C GLY A 151 -3.37 6.52 -1.66
N ASN A 152 -3.42 5.33 -1.07
CA ASN A 152 -2.38 4.85 -0.14
C ASN A 152 -1.03 4.57 -0.83
N ILE A 153 -1.02 4.52 -2.16
CA ILE A 153 0.16 4.43 -3.02
C ILE A 153 0.31 5.71 -3.86
N GLY A 154 1.54 6.02 -4.25
CA GLY A 154 1.83 7.16 -5.10
C GLY A 154 1.80 8.50 -4.36
N ARG A 155 1.15 9.49 -4.97
CA ARG A 155 1.01 10.86 -4.44
C ARG A 155 -0.35 11.03 -3.76
N PRO A 156 -0.50 11.97 -2.80
CA PRO A 156 -1.78 12.32 -2.20
C PRO A 156 -2.84 12.67 -3.24
N ALA A 157 -4.09 12.28 -2.95
CA ALA A 157 -5.19 12.30 -3.93
C ALA A 157 -5.49 13.70 -4.50
N LEU A 158 -5.47 14.75 -3.66
CA LEU A 158 -5.75 16.12 -4.09
C LEU A 158 -4.77 16.64 -5.17
N ASN A 159 -3.55 16.11 -5.23
CA ASN A 159 -2.57 16.51 -6.26
C ASN A 159 -2.98 16.13 -7.69
N TYR A 160 -4.00 15.30 -7.84
CA TYR A 160 -4.48 14.83 -9.14
C TYR A 160 -5.74 15.54 -9.64
N LEU A 161 -6.41 16.34 -8.79
CA LEU A 161 -7.69 16.97 -9.16
C LEU A 161 -7.63 17.80 -10.46
N SER A 162 -6.52 18.49 -10.69
CA SER A 162 -6.35 19.34 -11.88
C SER A 162 -6.25 18.57 -13.21
N VAL A 163 -5.96 17.26 -13.16
CA VAL A 163 -5.82 16.41 -14.36
C VAL A 163 -6.97 15.43 -14.53
N ILE A 164 -7.91 15.40 -13.58
CA ILE A 164 -9.09 14.53 -13.58
C ILE A 164 -10.30 15.28 -14.13
N ASP A 165 -10.94 14.71 -15.12
CA ASP A 165 -12.22 15.13 -15.67
C ASP A 165 -13.25 13.98 -15.62
N GLN A 166 -14.42 14.17 -16.23
CA GLN A 166 -15.51 13.19 -16.22
C GLN A 166 -15.19 11.88 -16.95
N GLU A 167 -14.22 11.89 -17.87
CA GLU A 167 -13.80 10.68 -18.61
C GLU A 167 -12.70 9.91 -17.89
N THR A 168 -12.13 10.48 -16.83
CA THR A 168 -11.00 9.88 -16.12
C THR A 168 -11.45 8.75 -15.19
N LEU A 169 -10.82 7.57 -15.32
CA LEU A 169 -10.97 6.45 -14.41
C LEU A 169 -9.92 6.57 -13.30
N VAL A 170 -10.38 6.74 -12.07
CA VAL A 170 -9.52 6.94 -10.90
C VAL A 170 -9.40 5.64 -10.13
N VAL A 171 -8.28 4.96 -10.21
CA VAL A 171 -7.98 3.78 -9.40
C VAL A 171 -7.42 4.23 -8.06
N ALA A 172 -8.20 4.07 -7.00
CA ALA A 172 -7.86 4.52 -5.65
C ALA A 172 -7.59 3.33 -4.72
N GLU A 173 -6.34 3.17 -4.28
CA GLU A 173 -6.03 2.28 -3.17
C GLU A 173 -6.47 2.95 -1.86
N LEU A 174 -7.41 2.34 -1.14
CA LEU A 174 -8.00 2.90 0.07
C LEU A 174 -7.61 2.08 1.31
N SER A 175 -6.81 2.69 2.19
CA SER A 175 -6.43 2.10 3.48
C SER A 175 -7.56 2.19 4.51
N SER A 176 -7.45 1.41 5.59
CA SER A 176 -8.37 1.50 6.75
C SER A 176 -8.38 2.90 7.36
N HIS A 177 -7.20 3.53 7.46
CA HIS A 177 -7.07 4.88 8.02
C HIS A 177 -7.74 5.96 7.15
N GLN A 178 -7.68 5.82 5.82
CA GLN A 178 -8.35 6.74 4.89
C GLN A 178 -9.86 6.54 4.84
N LEU A 179 -10.31 5.28 4.95
CA LEU A 179 -11.73 4.94 4.95
C LEU A 179 -12.45 5.22 6.26
N ALA A 180 -11.74 5.23 7.41
CA ALA A 180 -12.32 5.33 8.75
C ALA A 180 -13.29 6.52 8.91
N GLU A 181 -13.01 7.62 8.24
CA GLU A 181 -13.76 8.87 8.37
C GLU A 181 -14.38 9.33 7.04
N LEU A 182 -14.22 8.52 5.99
CA LEU A 182 -14.77 8.84 4.67
C LEU A 182 -16.30 8.71 4.71
N LYS A 183 -16.98 9.76 4.26
CA LYS A 183 -18.45 9.85 4.17
C LYS A 183 -18.92 9.73 2.71
N ALA A 184 -18.19 8.95 1.92
CA ALA A 184 -18.49 8.68 0.52
C ALA A 184 -18.02 7.28 0.16
N SER A 185 -18.58 6.67 -0.88
CA SER A 185 -18.12 5.42 -1.46
C SER A 185 -17.72 5.62 -2.91
N PRO A 186 -16.78 4.82 -3.45
CA PRO A 186 -16.47 4.84 -4.88
C PRO A 186 -17.62 4.25 -5.70
N GLN A 187 -17.75 4.68 -6.94
CA GLN A 187 -18.74 4.14 -7.89
C GLN A 187 -18.47 2.67 -8.22
N VAL A 188 -17.21 2.24 -8.18
CA VAL A 188 -16.83 0.83 -8.31
C VAL A 188 -16.04 0.44 -7.07
N ALA A 189 -16.62 -0.39 -6.21
CA ALA A 189 -15.95 -0.91 -5.01
C ALA A 189 -15.40 -2.31 -5.27
N VAL A 190 -14.10 -2.49 -4.99
CA VAL A 190 -13.40 -3.77 -5.07
C VAL A 190 -13.01 -4.22 -3.67
N LEU A 191 -13.62 -5.31 -3.21
CA LEU A 191 -13.41 -5.86 -1.88
C LEU A 191 -12.51 -7.09 -1.94
N LEU A 192 -11.34 -6.96 -1.36
CA LEU A 192 -10.46 -8.08 -1.07
C LEU A 192 -10.74 -8.62 0.33
N ASP A 193 -9.98 -9.62 0.77
CA ASP A 193 -10.21 -10.18 2.10
C ASP A 193 -9.88 -9.18 3.22
N VAL A 194 -10.66 -9.25 4.31
CA VAL A 194 -10.48 -8.44 5.51
C VAL A 194 -10.22 -9.36 6.69
N THR A 195 -8.96 -9.43 7.08
CA THR A 195 -8.45 -10.20 8.22
C THR A 195 -7.86 -9.25 9.26
N PRO A 196 -7.68 -9.64 10.52
CA PRO A 196 -7.12 -8.76 11.55
C PRO A 196 -5.77 -8.16 11.16
N GLU A 197 -5.68 -6.83 11.20
CA GLU A 197 -4.47 -6.04 10.94
C GLU A 197 -4.56 -4.70 11.71
N HIS A 198 -3.43 -4.01 11.92
CA HIS A 198 -3.37 -2.68 12.55
C HIS A 198 -4.01 -2.61 13.94
N LEU A 199 -3.86 -3.67 14.76
CA LEU A 199 -4.37 -3.70 16.13
C LEU A 199 -3.55 -2.82 17.10
N ASP A 200 -2.46 -2.26 16.65
CA ASP A 200 -1.71 -1.16 17.28
C ASP A 200 -2.41 0.20 17.16
N TYR A 201 -3.22 0.39 16.12
CA TYR A 201 -3.98 1.62 15.86
C TYR A 201 -5.47 1.48 16.23
N PHE A 202 -6.09 0.34 15.91
CA PHE A 202 -7.48 0.03 16.22
C PHE A 202 -7.56 -0.83 17.48
N ALA A 203 -8.44 -0.48 18.43
CA ALA A 203 -8.54 -1.18 19.70
C ALA A 203 -8.88 -2.68 19.56
N ASN A 204 -9.54 -3.08 18.47
CA ASN A 204 -9.91 -4.47 18.16
C ASN A 204 -10.23 -4.65 16.68
N PHE A 205 -10.50 -5.90 16.28
CA PHE A 205 -10.84 -6.24 14.90
C PHE A 205 -12.15 -5.60 14.43
N GLU A 206 -13.12 -5.44 15.29
CA GLU A 206 -14.42 -4.83 15.00
C GLU A 206 -14.26 -3.37 14.56
N GLN A 207 -13.41 -2.61 15.25
CA GLN A 207 -13.09 -1.22 14.88
C GLN A 207 -12.31 -1.17 13.56
N TYR A 208 -11.33 -2.05 13.37
CA TYR A 208 -10.62 -2.17 12.10
C TYR A 208 -11.57 -2.50 10.95
N PHE A 209 -12.48 -3.46 11.14
CA PHE A 209 -13.51 -3.81 10.15
C PHE A 209 -14.44 -2.61 9.89
N ALA A 210 -14.94 -1.97 10.94
CA ALA A 210 -15.81 -0.80 10.85
C ALA A 210 -15.16 0.34 10.06
N SER A 211 -13.85 0.53 10.18
CA SER A 211 -13.10 1.54 9.43
C SER A 211 -13.21 1.37 7.92
N LYS A 212 -13.42 0.15 7.42
CA LYS A 212 -13.52 -0.14 5.98
C LYS A 212 -14.95 -0.03 5.43
N THR A 213 -15.97 0.13 6.27
CA THR A 213 -17.38 0.11 5.83
C THR A 213 -17.73 1.22 4.85
N ALA A 214 -17.03 2.36 4.90
CA ALA A 214 -17.25 3.47 3.98
C ALA A 214 -17.07 3.09 2.49
N ILE A 215 -16.31 2.02 2.19
CA ILE A 215 -16.13 1.55 0.81
C ILE A 215 -17.45 1.16 0.14
N THR A 216 -18.45 0.72 0.91
CA THR A 216 -19.74 0.23 0.41
C THR A 216 -20.95 0.97 1.00
N ARG A 217 -20.81 1.55 2.20
CA ARG A 217 -21.94 2.11 2.96
C ARG A 217 -22.73 3.20 2.23
N TYR A 218 -22.06 4.00 1.42
CA TYR A 218 -22.63 5.14 0.72
C TYR A 218 -22.87 4.88 -0.77
N GLN A 219 -22.71 3.62 -1.23
CA GLN A 219 -23.01 3.25 -2.60
C GLN A 219 -24.50 3.31 -2.91
N GLY A 220 -24.81 3.80 -4.11
CA GLY A 220 -26.15 3.79 -4.67
C GLY A 220 -26.46 2.50 -5.47
N PRO A 221 -27.73 2.32 -5.90
CA PRO A 221 -28.16 1.13 -6.64
C PRO A 221 -27.43 0.92 -7.97
N ASN A 222 -26.97 1.98 -8.61
CA ASN A 222 -26.32 1.95 -9.93
C ASN A 222 -24.79 1.84 -9.86
N ASP A 223 -24.20 1.85 -8.67
CA ASP A 223 -22.78 1.61 -8.49
C ASP A 223 -22.43 0.14 -8.72
N TRP A 224 -21.16 -0.18 -8.72
CA TRP A 224 -20.66 -1.54 -8.95
C TRP A 224 -19.94 -2.08 -7.71
N LEU A 225 -20.11 -3.36 -7.46
CA LEU A 225 -19.50 -4.06 -6.33
C LEU A 225 -18.85 -5.36 -6.80
N ILE A 226 -17.55 -5.50 -6.52
CA ILE A 226 -16.74 -6.67 -6.88
C ILE A 226 -16.23 -7.33 -5.61
N TYR A 227 -16.49 -8.62 -5.43
CA TYR A 227 -16.07 -9.37 -4.25
C TYR A 227 -16.11 -10.87 -4.43
N ASN A 228 -15.39 -11.59 -3.57
CA ASN A 228 -15.56 -13.03 -3.41
C ASN A 228 -16.43 -13.31 -2.17
N PRO A 229 -17.62 -13.90 -2.31
CA PRO A 229 -18.52 -14.18 -1.19
C PRO A 229 -18.04 -15.30 -0.26
N GLN A 230 -17.03 -16.08 -0.65
CA GLN A 230 -16.38 -17.09 0.19
C GLN A 230 -15.45 -16.46 1.23
N LEU A 231 -14.99 -15.22 0.99
CA LEU A 231 -14.19 -14.43 1.92
C LEU A 231 -15.13 -13.67 2.87
N GLN A 232 -15.18 -14.11 4.12
CA GLN A 232 -16.18 -13.61 5.08
C GLN A 232 -16.11 -12.09 5.31
N GLY A 233 -14.89 -11.52 5.36
CA GLY A 233 -14.71 -10.09 5.51
C GLY A 233 -15.26 -9.31 4.32
N ALA A 234 -14.95 -9.74 3.10
CA ALA A 234 -15.49 -9.14 1.89
C ALA A 234 -17.02 -9.26 1.81
N LYS A 235 -17.56 -10.43 2.13
CA LYS A 235 -19.02 -10.65 2.16
C LYS A 235 -19.73 -9.71 3.13
N LYS A 236 -19.22 -9.57 4.36
CA LYS A 236 -19.83 -8.68 5.37
C LYS A 236 -19.83 -7.21 4.91
N LEU A 237 -18.77 -6.74 4.22
CA LEU A 237 -18.74 -5.41 3.62
C LEU A 237 -19.75 -5.29 2.46
N ALA A 238 -19.84 -6.32 1.62
CA ALA A 238 -20.79 -6.35 0.51
C ALA A 238 -22.24 -6.29 0.96
N ASP A 239 -22.58 -6.91 2.10
CA ASP A 239 -23.94 -6.92 2.67
C ASP A 239 -24.39 -5.50 3.12
N LEU A 240 -23.46 -4.56 3.33
CA LEU A 240 -23.77 -3.17 3.67
C LEU A 240 -24.08 -2.30 2.44
N SER A 241 -23.81 -2.77 1.22
CA SER A 241 -23.99 -2.00 -0.01
C SER A 241 -25.43 -2.02 -0.49
N ALA A 242 -25.92 -0.88 -0.98
CA ALA A 242 -27.22 -0.74 -1.66
C ALA A 242 -27.19 -1.10 -3.16
N VAL A 243 -26.04 -1.51 -3.69
CA VAL A 243 -25.86 -1.90 -5.09
C VAL A 243 -26.82 -3.04 -5.44
N ARG A 244 -27.53 -2.90 -6.57
CA ARG A 244 -28.46 -3.91 -7.04
C ARG A 244 -27.76 -5.19 -7.50
N ALA A 245 -28.48 -6.30 -7.54
CA ALA A 245 -27.91 -7.66 -7.72
C ALA A 245 -27.16 -7.82 -9.05
N ASP A 246 -27.65 -7.23 -10.15
CA ASP A 246 -27.02 -7.28 -11.48
C ASP A 246 -25.72 -6.48 -11.59
N HIS A 247 -25.46 -5.55 -10.66
CA HIS A 247 -24.21 -4.81 -10.54
C HIS A 247 -23.24 -5.39 -9.48
N ARG A 248 -23.58 -6.54 -8.88
CA ARG A 248 -22.69 -7.27 -7.95
C ARG A 248 -21.92 -8.36 -8.69
N LEU A 249 -20.64 -8.14 -8.93
CA LEU A 249 -19.78 -9.09 -9.60
C LEU A 249 -19.09 -9.99 -8.59
N GLN A 250 -19.59 -11.22 -8.49
CA GLN A 250 -18.98 -12.24 -7.64
C GLN A 250 -17.94 -13.05 -8.42
N HIS A 251 -16.82 -13.35 -7.79
CA HIS A 251 -15.79 -14.23 -8.35
C HIS A 251 -15.36 -15.32 -7.36
N THR A 252 -14.82 -16.41 -7.88
CA THR A 252 -14.25 -17.50 -7.10
C THR A 252 -13.10 -18.17 -7.84
N LEU A 253 -12.23 -18.88 -7.09
CA LEU A 253 -11.18 -19.72 -7.67
C LEU A 253 -11.67 -21.14 -8.01
N ASP A 254 -12.87 -21.50 -7.56
CA ASP A 254 -13.46 -22.80 -7.76
C ASP A 254 -14.26 -22.84 -9.06
N ASP A 255 -14.48 -24.03 -9.62
CA ASP A 255 -15.40 -24.20 -10.77
C ASP A 255 -16.83 -23.81 -10.35
N ALA A 256 -17.33 -22.76 -10.94
CA ALA A 256 -18.67 -22.22 -10.74
C ALA A 256 -19.48 -22.19 -12.05
N SER A 257 -19.14 -23.07 -13.01
CA SER A 257 -19.84 -23.14 -14.31
C SER A 257 -21.33 -23.34 -14.20
N GLU A 258 -21.80 -24.07 -13.19
CA GLU A 258 -23.23 -24.32 -12.90
C GLU A 258 -23.87 -23.25 -11.96
N GLN A 259 -23.06 -22.30 -11.44
CA GLN A 259 -23.50 -21.31 -10.46
C GLN A 259 -23.62 -19.92 -11.09
N ILE A 260 -24.81 -19.51 -11.48
CA ILE A 260 -25.05 -18.24 -12.20
C ILE A 260 -24.68 -16.97 -11.42
N ASN A 261 -24.56 -17.08 -10.07
CA ASN A 261 -24.17 -15.95 -9.22
C ASN A 261 -22.73 -15.51 -9.45
N PHE A 262 -21.84 -16.44 -9.87
CA PHE A 262 -20.46 -16.12 -10.11
C PHE A 262 -20.24 -15.67 -11.55
N ARG A 263 -19.74 -14.43 -11.70
CA ARG A 263 -19.42 -13.87 -13.01
C ARG A 263 -18.02 -14.24 -13.49
N LEU A 264 -17.07 -14.44 -12.57
CA LEU A 264 -15.72 -14.89 -12.84
C LEU A 264 -15.36 -16.10 -12.01
N PHE A 265 -14.80 -17.12 -12.63
CA PHE A 265 -14.36 -18.33 -11.95
C PHE A 265 -13.27 -19.04 -12.75
N ILE A 266 -12.61 -20.01 -12.10
CA ILE A 266 -11.58 -20.84 -12.74
C ILE A 266 -12.18 -22.25 -12.96
N LYS A 267 -12.03 -22.75 -14.18
CA LYS A 267 -12.37 -24.12 -14.55
C LYS A 267 -11.25 -24.69 -15.43
N GLU A 268 -10.75 -25.88 -15.10
CA GLU A 268 -9.72 -26.57 -15.90
C GLU A 268 -8.56 -25.65 -16.27
N ASN A 269 -7.99 -24.94 -15.27
CA ASN A 269 -6.88 -24.00 -15.42
C ASN A 269 -7.17 -22.77 -16.32
N THR A 270 -8.44 -22.48 -16.61
CA THR A 270 -8.86 -21.34 -17.44
C THR A 270 -9.79 -20.43 -16.65
N ILE A 271 -9.59 -19.12 -16.76
CA ILE A 271 -10.46 -18.08 -16.20
C ILE A 271 -11.60 -17.84 -17.19
N TYR A 272 -12.83 -17.99 -16.72
CA TYR A 272 -14.04 -17.74 -17.49
C TYR A 272 -14.80 -16.53 -16.98
N TRP A 273 -15.35 -15.76 -17.93
CA TRP A 273 -16.29 -14.67 -17.71
C TRP A 273 -17.69 -15.09 -18.19
N ARG A 274 -18.71 -14.86 -17.35
CA ARG A 274 -20.11 -15.04 -17.67
C ARG A 274 -20.71 -13.69 -18.08
N GLN A 275 -21.08 -13.55 -19.33
CA GLN A 275 -21.53 -12.29 -19.90
C GLN A 275 -22.86 -11.81 -19.28
N PHE A 276 -23.01 -10.50 -19.20
CA PHE A 276 -24.27 -9.88 -18.78
C PHE A 276 -25.39 -10.17 -19.81
N GLY A 277 -26.56 -10.54 -19.30
CA GLY A 277 -27.71 -10.87 -20.15
C GLY A 277 -27.57 -12.13 -20.98
N GLN A 278 -26.48 -12.88 -20.83
CA GLN A 278 -26.18 -14.14 -21.52
C GLN A 278 -25.56 -15.13 -20.54
N GLU A 279 -26.28 -15.39 -19.45
CA GLU A 279 -25.75 -16.16 -18.31
C GLU A 279 -25.30 -17.57 -18.67
N ASN A 280 -25.81 -18.13 -19.75
CA ASN A 280 -25.42 -19.45 -20.26
C ASN A 280 -24.18 -19.41 -21.18
N GLN A 281 -23.68 -18.21 -21.52
CA GLN A 281 -22.49 -18.08 -22.36
C GLN A 281 -21.26 -17.79 -21.49
N LEU A 282 -20.29 -18.68 -21.60
CA LEU A 282 -19.00 -18.57 -20.94
C LEU A 282 -17.94 -18.14 -21.95
N GLN A 283 -17.26 -17.06 -21.66
CA GLN A 283 -16.12 -16.58 -22.43
C GLN A 283 -14.83 -16.93 -21.70
N ALA A 284 -13.99 -17.73 -22.30
CA ALA A 284 -12.64 -17.96 -21.80
C ALA A 284 -11.81 -16.68 -21.93
N ILE A 285 -11.24 -16.22 -20.82
CA ILE A 285 -10.39 -15.01 -20.78
C ILE A 285 -8.94 -15.39 -21.00
N MET A 286 -8.33 -16.19 -20.10
CA MET A 286 -6.92 -16.59 -20.18
C MET A 286 -6.68 -17.85 -19.36
N THR A 287 -5.52 -18.48 -19.54
CA THR A 287 -5.10 -19.60 -18.68
C THR A 287 -4.43 -19.06 -17.40
N VAL A 288 -4.51 -19.85 -16.32
CA VAL A 288 -3.83 -19.49 -15.06
C VAL A 288 -2.31 -19.56 -15.22
N ASP A 289 -1.79 -20.42 -16.10
CA ASP A 289 -0.36 -20.58 -16.35
C ASP A 289 0.28 -19.34 -17.00
N ASP A 290 -0.51 -18.48 -17.66
CA ASP A 290 -0.04 -17.22 -18.20
C ASP A 290 0.20 -16.14 -17.13
N ILE A 291 -0.22 -16.39 -15.89
CA ILE A 291 -0.10 -15.45 -14.76
C ILE A 291 1.24 -15.66 -14.06
N LYS A 292 2.12 -14.67 -14.12
CA LYS A 292 3.45 -14.73 -13.52
C LYS A 292 3.47 -14.50 -11.99
N LEU A 293 2.39 -13.96 -11.45
CA LEU A 293 2.28 -13.72 -10.01
C LEU A 293 2.21 -15.03 -9.24
N LEU A 294 3.10 -15.20 -8.29
CA LEU A 294 3.15 -16.39 -7.45
C LEU A 294 2.09 -16.36 -6.34
N GLY A 295 1.54 -17.53 -6.05
CA GLY A 295 0.64 -17.77 -4.93
C GLY A 295 -0.85 -17.59 -5.25
N ARG A 296 -1.65 -18.50 -4.67
CA ARG A 296 -3.09 -18.59 -4.91
C ARG A 296 -3.86 -17.30 -4.55
N HIS A 297 -3.37 -16.55 -3.57
CA HIS A 297 -3.95 -15.25 -3.19
C HIS A 297 -3.89 -14.21 -4.31
N ASN A 298 -2.90 -14.27 -5.20
CA ASN A 298 -2.81 -13.36 -6.32
C ASN A 298 -3.84 -13.65 -7.41
N LEU A 299 -4.37 -14.86 -7.50
CA LEU A 299 -5.49 -15.17 -8.39
C LEU A 299 -6.76 -14.39 -8.02
N TYR A 300 -7.03 -14.17 -6.72
CA TYR A 300 -8.12 -13.28 -6.29
C TYR A 300 -7.91 -11.83 -6.76
N ASN A 301 -6.66 -11.33 -6.69
CA ASN A 301 -6.31 -10.00 -7.17
C ASN A 301 -6.54 -9.89 -8.68
N VAL A 302 -6.12 -10.90 -9.44
CA VAL A 302 -6.32 -10.97 -10.89
C VAL A 302 -7.79 -11.03 -11.27
N LEU A 303 -8.59 -11.91 -10.62
CA LEU A 303 -10.03 -11.99 -10.89
C LEU A 303 -10.74 -10.66 -10.60
N SER A 304 -10.37 -9.99 -9.51
CA SER A 304 -10.90 -8.66 -9.19
C SER A 304 -10.56 -7.63 -10.27
N ALA A 305 -9.33 -7.63 -10.77
CA ALA A 305 -8.91 -6.71 -11.85
C ALA A 305 -9.62 -7.02 -13.17
N ILE A 306 -9.80 -8.30 -13.53
CA ILE A 306 -10.59 -8.71 -14.70
C ILE A 306 -12.04 -8.25 -14.55
N ALA A 307 -12.64 -8.37 -13.36
CA ALA A 307 -14.01 -7.90 -13.13
C ALA A 307 -14.18 -6.41 -13.41
N VAL A 308 -13.23 -5.57 -12.97
CA VAL A 308 -13.21 -4.14 -13.33
C VAL A 308 -13.10 -3.95 -14.84
N ALA A 309 -12.19 -4.67 -15.48
CA ALA A 309 -12.02 -4.60 -16.94
C ALA A 309 -13.31 -4.91 -17.70
N GLN A 310 -14.13 -5.85 -17.20
CA GLN A 310 -15.41 -6.20 -17.82
C GLN A 310 -16.47 -5.11 -17.65
N ILE A 311 -16.50 -4.40 -16.52
CA ILE A 311 -17.39 -3.23 -16.33
C ILE A 311 -17.13 -2.17 -17.41
N PHE A 312 -15.88 -1.90 -17.71
CA PHE A 312 -15.45 -0.92 -18.70
C PHE A 312 -15.27 -1.51 -20.11
N GLN A 313 -15.71 -2.74 -20.35
CA GLN A 313 -15.69 -3.41 -21.66
C GLN A 313 -14.29 -3.43 -22.32
N VAL A 314 -13.26 -3.59 -21.51
CA VAL A 314 -11.88 -3.72 -22.01
C VAL A 314 -11.75 -4.97 -22.86
N LYS A 315 -11.15 -4.85 -24.03
CA LYS A 315 -10.90 -5.98 -24.93
C LYS A 315 -10.05 -7.03 -24.25
N LYS A 316 -10.40 -8.30 -24.47
CA LYS A 316 -9.73 -9.46 -23.90
C LYS A 316 -8.21 -9.45 -24.12
N GLU A 317 -7.77 -9.05 -25.29
CA GLU A 317 -6.35 -8.99 -25.66
C GLU A 317 -5.56 -8.04 -24.75
N ASN A 318 -6.13 -6.88 -24.40
CA ASN A 318 -5.51 -5.92 -23.48
C ASN A 318 -5.43 -6.49 -22.05
N VAL A 319 -6.49 -7.19 -21.60
CA VAL A 319 -6.51 -7.88 -20.30
C VAL A 319 -5.42 -8.93 -20.24
N GLN A 320 -5.36 -9.81 -21.25
CA GLN A 320 -4.34 -10.86 -21.36
C GLN A 320 -2.93 -10.27 -21.37
N HIS A 321 -2.71 -9.25 -22.20
CA HIS A 321 -1.40 -8.60 -22.31
C HIS A 321 -0.94 -8.05 -20.96
N SER A 322 -1.77 -7.23 -20.29
CA SER A 322 -1.41 -6.62 -19.01
C SER A 322 -1.10 -7.69 -17.95
N ILE A 323 -1.96 -8.68 -17.78
CA ILE A 323 -1.80 -9.69 -16.73
C ILE A 323 -0.59 -10.60 -17.00
N SER A 324 -0.37 -11.05 -18.24
CA SER A 324 0.75 -11.93 -18.58
C SER A 324 2.13 -11.24 -18.50
N HIS A 325 2.17 -9.90 -18.59
CA HIS A 325 3.40 -9.12 -18.46
C HIS A 325 3.61 -8.56 -17.04
N PHE A 326 2.59 -8.60 -16.19
CA PHE A 326 2.68 -8.10 -14.83
C PHE A 326 3.54 -9.02 -13.96
N GLN A 327 4.69 -8.54 -13.51
CA GLN A 327 5.63 -9.28 -12.68
C GLN A 327 5.51 -9.01 -11.18
N GLY A 328 4.52 -8.23 -10.77
CA GLY A 328 4.36 -7.75 -9.40
C GLY A 328 4.64 -6.24 -9.27
N LEU A 329 4.60 -5.77 -8.04
CA LEU A 329 4.91 -4.37 -7.74
C LEU A 329 6.41 -4.18 -7.60
N SER A 330 6.94 -3.08 -8.14
CA SER A 330 8.34 -2.72 -7.94
C SER A 330 8.69 -2.71 -6.46
N HIS A 331 9.82 -3.30 -6.15
CA HIS A 331 10.36 -3.40 -4.79
C HIS A 331 9.51 -4.22 -3.80
N ARG A 332 8.57 -5.07 -4.27
CA ARG A 332 7.78 -5.98 -3.43
C ARG A 332 7.94 -7.42 -3.89
N LEU A 333 8.85 -8.17 -3.26
CA LEU A 333 9.25 -9.51 -3.67
C LEU A 333 9.47 -9.60 -5.18
N GLU A 334 9.96 -8.51 -5.76
CA GLU A 334 10.20 -8.37 -7.20
C GLU A 334 11.38 -9.24 -7.60
N PHE A 335 11.14 -10.17 -8.53
CA PHE A 335 12.22 -10.95 -9.12
C PHE A 335 13.08 -10.05 -9.99
N VAL A 336 14.38 -9.98 -9.68
CA VAL A 336 15.33 -9.12 -10.41
C VAL A 336 16.06 -9.90 -11.50
N ALA A 337 16.69 -11.00 -11.11
CA ALA A 337 17.45 -11.86 -12.03
C ALA A 337 17.76 -13.23 -11.41
N GLU A 338 18.16 -14.16 -12.26
CA GLU A 338 18.84 -15.41 -11.86
C GLU A 338 20.26 -15.39 -12.41
N VAL A 339 21.25 -15.51 -11.52
CA VAL A 339 22.67 -15.52 -11.88
C VAL A 339 23.32 -16.79 -11.35
N ALA A 340 23.84 -17.63 -12.22
CA ALA A 340 24.47 -18.91 -11.85
C ALA A 340 23.56 -19.82 -10.98
N GLY A 341 22.25 -19.84 -11.24
CA GLY A 341 21.28 -20.61 -10.46
C GLY A 341 20.88 -19.99 -9.12
N ILE A 342 21.30 -18.76 -8.82
CA ILE A 342 20.95 -17.99 -7.63
C ILE A 342 19.89 -16.97 -8.04
N LYS A 343 18.74 -16.93 -7.34
CA LYS A 343 17.64 -16.00 -7.60
C LYS A 343 17.73 -14.77 -6.70
N TYR A 344 17.56 -13.59 -7.28
CA TYR A 344 17.63 -12.31 -6.58
C TYR A 344 16.24 -11.67 -6.53
N TYR A 345 15.79 -11.29 -5.31
CA TYR A 345 14.50 -10.65 -5.09
C TYR A 345 14.65 -9.34 -4.34
N ASP A 346 13.99 -8.31 -4.86
CA ASP A 346 13.89 -6.98 -4.27
C ASP A 346 12.56 -6.84 -3.51
N ASP A 347 12.65 -6.70 -2.19
CA ASP A 347 11.53 -6.41 -1.30
C ASP A 347 11.85 -5.16 -0.46
N SER A 348 12.48 -4.17 -1.08
CA SER A 348 12.91 -2.94 -0.42
C SER A 348 11.76 -2.16 0.22
N ILE A 349 10.52 -2.36 -0.23
CA ILE A 349 9.32 -1.76 0.36
C ILE A 349 8.99 -2.30 1.76
N ALA A 350 9.56 -3.43 2.17
CA ALA A 350 9.41 -4.00 3.51
C ALA A 350 10.12 -3.12 4.56
N THR A 351 9.51 -2.00 4.91
CA THR A 351 10.03 -1.01 5.85
C THR A 351 9.57 -1.24 7.29
N ASN A 352 8.99 -2.40 7.57
CA ASN A 352 8.59 -2.83 8.90
C ASN A 352 8.86 -4.34 9.11
N PRO A 353 8.96 -4.79 10.38
CA PRO A 353 9.32 -6.18 10.73
C PRO A 353 8.36 -7.22 10.17
N ASN A 354 7.04 -6.96 10.20
CA ASN A 354 6.02 -7.92 9.77
C ASN A 354 6.11 -8.19 8.26
N ALA A 355 6.38 -7.15 7.46
CA ALA A 355 6.60 -7.31 6.02
C ALA A 355 7.87 -8.13 5.75
N GLY A 356 8.98 -7.82 6.44
CA GLY A 356 10.23 -8.56 6.33
C GLY A 356 10.09 -10.03 6.73
N SER A 357 9.37 -10.31 7.82
CA SER A 357 9.06 -11.68 8.26
C SER A 357 8.28 -12.46 7.21
N ALA A 358 7.25 -11.85 6.64
CA ALA A 358 6.44 -12.47 5.59
C ALA A 358 7.27 -12.77 4.33
N ALA A 359 8.17 -11.86 3.95
CA ALA A 359 9.07 -12.05 2.81
C ALA A 359 10.02 -13.24 3.02
N ILE A 360 10.61 -13.37 4.20
CA ILE A 360 11.48 -14.49 4.54
C ILE A 360 10.73 -15.82 4.43
N HIS A 361 9.49 -15.89 4.95
CA HIS A 361 8.64 -17.09 4.88
C HIS A 361 8.16 -17.45 3.48
N SER A 362 8.30 -16.56 2.49
CA SER A 362 7.91 -16.83 1.11
C SER A 362 8.85 -17.79 0.39
N PHE A 363 10.00 -18.12 0.98
CA PHE A 363 11.03 -18.93 0.36
C PHE A 363 11.30 -20.23 1.13
N PRO A 364 11.90 -21.27 0.49
CA PRO A 364 12.23 -22.51 1.16
C PRO A 364 13.23 -22.31 2.32
N GLN A 365 13.03 -23.09 3.38
CA GLN A 365 13.90 -23.06 4.57
C GLN A 365 15.37 -23.37 4.21
N GLY A 366 16.31 -22.62 4.79
CA GLY A 366 17.74 -22.78 4.59
C GLY A 366 18.26 -22.32 3.22
N LYS A 367 17.46 -21.59 2.45
CA LYS A 367 17.83 -21.11 1.11
C LYS A 367 18.01 -19.60 1.01
N VAL A 368 17.66 -18.84 2.06
CA VAL A 368 17.68 -17.38 2.03
C VAL A 368 19.03 -16.84 2.49
N ILE A 369 19.60 -15.94 1.69
CA ILE A 369 20.65 -14.99 2.06
C ILE A 369 19.99 -13.62 2.13
N LEU A 370 19.94 -13.01 3.32
CA LEU A 370 19.11 -11.85 3.61
C LEU A 370 19.94 -10.58 3.70
N LEU A 371 19.53 -9.55 2.96
CA LEU A 371 20.02 -8.19 3.09
C LEU A 371 19.03 -7.41 3.97
N ALA A 372 19.47 -6.95 5.16
CA ALA A 372 18.63 -6.37 6.20
C ALA A 372 19.27 -5.16 6.88
N GLY A 373 18.45 -4.36 7.58
CA GLY A 373 18.94 -3.20 8.32
C GLY A 373 18.81 -1.87 7.54
N GLY A 374 19.29 -0.80 8.18
CA GLY A 374 19.17 0.60 7.76
C GLY A 374 18.81 1.47 8.96
N SER A 375 17.87 2.42 8.80
CA SER A 375 17.48 3.39 9.81
C SER A 375 16.57 2.78 10.89
N ASP A 376 16.90 3.02 12.16
CA ASP A 376 16.12 2.52 13.29
C ASP A 376 14.88 3.40 13.56
N LYS A 377 13.70 2.80 13.54
CA LYS A 377 12.42 3.41 13.92
C LYS A 377 11.94 2.97 15.30
N LYS A 378 12.77 2.29 16.08
CA LYS A 378 12.43 1.70 17.38
C LYS A 378 11.22 0.77 17.34
N LEU A 379 11.08 0.01 16.26
CA LEU A 379 10.03 -0.99 16.11
C LEU A 379 10.42 -2.30 16.83
N ASP A 380 9.41 -3.04 17.27
CA ASP A 380 9.61 -4.39 17.79
C ASP A 380 9.98 -5.34 16.64
N LEU A 381 11.17 -5.91 16.69
CA LEU A 381 11.71 -6.83 15.68
C LEU A 381 11.56 -8.32 16.07
N THR A 382 10.83 -8.64 17.13
CA THR A 382 10.73 -10.00 17.69
C THR A 382 10.27 -11.02 16.63
N GLU A 383 9.21 -10.72 15.86
CA GLU A 383 8.73 -11.61 14.80
C GLU A 383 9.75 -11.77 13.65
N TYR A 384 10.50 -10.71 13.36
CA TYR A 384 11.53 -10.76 12.32
C TYR A 384 12.72 -11.66 12.75
N TYR A 385 13.14 -11.59 14.00
CA TYR A 385 14.14 -12.49 14.54
C TYR A 385 13.66 -13.94 14.52
N GLN A 386 12.39 -14.18 14.86
CA GLN A 386 11.80 -15.51 14.78
C GLN A 386 11.83 -16.05 13.35
N ALA A 387 11.42 -15.26 12.37
CA ALA A 387 11.44 -15.66 10.96
C ALA A 387 12.87 -16.03 10.51
N ILE A 388 13.89 -15.26 10.89
CA ILE A 388 15.30 -15.56 10.58
C ILE A 388 15.71 -16.93 11.14
N ILE A 389 15.33 -17.22 12.40
CA ILE A 389 15.66 -18.47 13.08
C ILE A 389 14.90 -19.66 12.46
N GLU A 390 13.58 -19.54 12.32
CA GLU A 390 12.68 -20.60 11.85
C GLU A 390 12.98 -20.98 10.40
N GLN A 391 13.24 -20.00 9.54
CA GLN A 391 13.59 -20.23 8.14
C GLN A 391 15.07 -20.62 7.94
N LYS A 392 15.86 -20.68 9.02
CA LYS A 392 17.29 -21.02 8.96
C LYS A 392 17.99 -20.19 7.89
N VAL A 393 17.83 -18.87 7.97
CA VAL A 393 18.51 -17.94 7.05
C VAL A 393 19.99 -18.25 6.98
N LYS A 394 20.52 -18.48 5.78
CA LYS A 394 21.88 -18.99 5.55
C LYS A 394 22.96 -17.94 5.83
N ALA A 395 22.67 -16.68 5.49
CA ALA A 395 23.58 -15.56 5.72
C ALA A 395 22.85 -14.22 5.83
N LEU A 396 23.50 -13.25 6.49
CA LEU A 396 23.00 -11.91 6.76
C LEU A 396 23.99 -10.87 6.26
N LEU A 397 23.57 -10.00 5.35
CA LEU A 397 24.27 -8.80 4.93
C LEU A 397 23.53 -7.61 5.57
N LEU A 398 24.18 -6.91 6.51
CA LEU A 398 23.49 -6.02 7.42
C LEU A 398 23.94 -4.57 7.21
N PHE A 399 22.97 -3.66 7.11
CA PHE A 399 23.22 -2.23 6.96
C PHE A 399 23.08 -1.49 8.29
N PRO A 400 24.10 -0.69 8.70
CA PRO A 400 24.02 0.09 9.92
C PRO A 400 22.99 1.25 9.85
N PRO A 401 22.53 1.81 10.99
CA PRO A 401 22.84 1.37 12.37
C PRO A 401 22.00 0.18 12.84
N LEU A 402 20.80 -0.07 12.28
CA LEU A 402 19.92 -1.15 12.74
C LEU A 402 20.51 -2.55 12.50
N GLY A 403 21.30 -2.75 11.45
CA GLY A 403 21.95 -4.02 11.17
C GLY A 403 22.85 -4.51 12.30
N GLU A 404 23.55 -3.62 12.99
CA GLU A 404 24.37 -3.95 14.16
C GLU A 404 23.50 -4.41 15.34
N GLN A 405 22.37 -3.75 15.57
CA GLN A 405 21.41 -4.12 16.61
C GLN A 405 20.77 -5.48 16.30
N ILE A 406 20.39 -5.73 15.05
CA ILE A 406 19.87 -7.03 14.60
C ILE A 406 20.87 -8.13 14.92
N LEU A 407 22.14 -7.93 14.61
CA LEU A 407 23.19 -8.89 14.86
C LEU A 407 23.33 -9.19 16.35
N GLN A 408 23.44 -8.17 17.19
CA GLN A 408 23.58 -8.31 18.65
C GLN A 408 22.40 -9.06 19.27
N GLN A 409 21.17 -8.71 18.88
CA GLN A 409 19.98 -9.36 19.41
C GLN A 409 19.84 -10.81 18.93
N LEU A 410 20.17 -11.11 17.68
CA LEU A 410 20.19 -12.48 17.18
C LEU A 410 21.23 -13.33 17.91
N GLN A 411 22.45 -12.83 18.15
CA GLN A 411 23.47 -13.52 18.92
C GLN A 411 22.99 -13.84 20.34
N LYS A 412 22.34 -12.88 21.00
CA LYS A 412 21.71 -13.08 22.31
C LYS A 412 20.64 -14.15 22.26
N LEU A 413 19.71 -14.09 21.31
CA LEU A 413 18.64 -15.10 21.16
C LEU A 413 19.18 -16.49 20.89
N TRP A 414 20.30 -16.62 20.14
CA TRP A 414 20.97 -17.91 19.90
C TRP A 414 21.50 -18.50 21.19
N GLN A 415 22.11 -17.69 22.07
CA GLN A 415 22.59 -18.09 23.38
C GLN A 415 21.44 -18.47 24.32
N ASP A 416 20.41 -17.61 24.43
CA ASP A 416 19.26 -17.81 25.31
C ASP A 416 18.48 -19.09 24.95
N ARG A 417 18.40 -19.43 23.67
CA ARG A 417 17.75 -20.65 23.15
C ARG A 417 18.68 -21.88 23.11
N GLN A 418 19.93 -21.76 23.56
CA GLN A 418 20.92 -22.81 23.54
C GLN A 418 21.16 -23.44 22.15
N LEU A 419 21.03 -22.63 21.09
CA LEU A 419 21.27 -23.08 19.72
C LEU A 419 22.78 -23.21 19.47
N ALA A 420 23.17 -24.22 18.67
CA ALA A 420 24.57 -24.41 18.33
C ALA A 420 25.12 -23.23 17.53
N MET A 421 26.20 -22.60 17.97
CA MET A 421 26.82 -21.46 17.25
C MET A 421 27.28 -21.84 15.84
N ALA A 422 27.55 -23.10 15.56
CA ALA A 422 27.84 -23.59 14.21
C ALA A 422 26.64 -23.43 13.23
N SER A 423 25.43 -23.29 13.77
CA SER A 423 24.21 -23.03 12.95
C SER A 423 23.85 -21.55 12.85
N PHE A 424 24.64 -20.67 13.48
CA PHE A 424 24.42 -19.20 13.33
C PHE A 424 24.69 -18.77 11.88
N PRO A 425 23.84 -17.89 11.29
CA PRO A 425 24.05 -17.41 9.92
C PRO A 425 25.43 -16.77 9.75
N LYS A 426 26.07 -16.98 8.60
CA LYS A 426 27.22 -16.14 8.21
C LYS A 426 26.75 -14.68 8.17
N TYR A 427 27.60 -13.73 8.57
CA TYR A 427 27.20 -12.33 8.55
C TYR A 427 28.32 -11.38 8.16
N GLN A 428 27.93 -10.23 7.62
CA GLN A 428 28.81 -9.08 7.36
C GLN A 428 28.01 -7.78 7.50
N ILE A 429 28.63 -6.78 8.15
CA ILE A 429 28.13 -5.39 8.12
C ILE A 429 28.65 -4.77 6.84
N CYS A 430 27.72 -4.22 6.02
CA CYS A 430 28.01 -3.64 4.71
C CYS A 430 27.70 -2.15 4.72
N GLN A 431 28.56 -1.36 4.07
CA GLN A 431 28.39 0.09 3.96
C GLN A 431 27.73 0.51 2.64
N THR A 432 27.73 -0.38 1.64
CA THR A 432 27.13 -0.13 0.32
C THR A 432 26.35 -1.34 -0.18
N MET A 433 25.36 -1.07 -1.04
CA MET A 433 24.58 -2.14 -1.68
C MET A 433 25.43 -3.02 -2.58
N ILE A 434 26.41 -2.44 -3.29
CA ILE A 434 27.32 -3.18 -4.17
C ILE A 434 28.15 -4.20 -3.37
N GLU A 435 28.66 -3.77 -2.21
CA GLU A 435 29.38 -4.67 -1.30
C GLU A 435 28.50 -5.83 -0.83
N ALA A 436 27.28 -5.53 -0.38
CA ALA A 436 26.34 -6.52 0.11
C ALA A 436 25.96 -7.53 -0.97
N VAL A 437 25.63 -7.10 -2.17
CA VAL A 437 25.25 -7.97 -3.29
C VAL A 437 26.44 -8.84 -3.74
N LYS A 438 27.63 -8.26 -3.81
CA LYS A 438 28.87 -9.03 -4.13
C LYS A 438 29.16 -10.12 -3.11
N GLN A 439 29.03 -9.80 -1.82
CA GLN A 439 29.26 -10.75 -0.75
C GLN A 439 28.17 -11.83 -0.67
N ALA A 440 26.90 -11.45 -0.89
CA ALA A 440 25.79 -12.38 -1.00
C ALA A 440 26.04 -13.40 -2.12
N ASN A 441 26.45 -12.94 -3.29
CA ASN A 441 26.79 -13.82 -4.43
C ASN A 441 27.95 -14.77 -4.09
N ALA A 442 28.97 -14.31 -3.36
CA ALA A 442 30.11 -15.14 -2.97
C ALA A 442 29.75 -16.25 -1.96
N TRP A 443 28.69 -16.05 -1.16
CA TRP A 443 28.23 -17.03 -0.18
C TRP A 443 27.09 -17.92 -0.66
N ALA A 444 26.43 -17.53 -1.75
CA ALA A 444 25.31 -18.25 -2.35
C ALA A 444 25.79 -19.46 -3.17
N GLU A 445 24.93 -20.46 -3.24
CA GLU A 445 25.04 -21.63 -4.07
C GLU A 445 23.84 -21.73 -5.02
N ALA A 446 23.96 -22.49 -6.09
CA ALA A 446 22.83 -22.71 -7.00
C ALA A 446 21.58 -23.23 -6.23
N GLY A 447 20.45 -22.65 -6.46
CA GLY A 447 19.19 -22.89 -5.75
C GLY A 447 18.97 -22.03 -4.49
N ASP A 448 19.92 -21.16 -4.11
CA ASP A 448 19.73 -20.17 -3.07
C ASP A 448 19.00 -18.92 -3.58
N VAL A 449 18.47 -18.16 -2.64
CA VAL A 449 17.75 -16.89 -2.86
C VAL A 449 18.48 -15.77 -2.14
N VAL A 450 18.86 -14.73 -2.85
CA VAL A 450 19.33 -13.47 -2.27
C VAL A 450 18.14 -12.52 -2.18
N LEU A 451 17.75 -12.18 -0.97
CA LEU A 451 16.55 -11.39 -0.66
C LEU A 451 16.94 -10.06 -0.02
N LEU A 452 16.62 -8.95 -0.67
CA LEU A 452 16.62 -7.64 -0.03
C LEU A 452 15.25 -7.45 0.66
N SER A 453 15.18 -7.63 1.98
CA SER A 453 13.97 -7.37 2.77
C SER A 453 14.35 -6.78 4.13
N PRO A 454 14.53 -5.45 4.17
CA PRO A 454 15.28 -4.77 5.23
C PRO A 454 14.61 -4.71 6.59
N ALA A 455 13.29 -4.86 6.68
CA ALA A 455 12.45 -4.71 7.87
C ALA A 455 12.49 -3.32 8.53
N CYS A 456 13.06 -2.31 7.86
CA CYS A 456 13.23 -0.96 8.39
C CYS A 456 13.25 0.11 7.29
N ALA A 457 13.18 1.38 7.73
CA ALA A 457 13.32 2.51 6.82
C ALA A 457 14.73 2.56 6.19
N SER A 458 14.81 3.21 5.03
CA SER A 458 16.02 3.30 4.21
C SER A 458 16.89 4.52 4.48
N PHE A 459 16.40 5.50 5.26
CA PHE A 459 17.08 6.77 5.48
C PHE A 459 18.49 6.61 6.06
N GLY A 460 19.38 7.52 5.69
CA GLY A 460 20.78 7.55 6.10
C GLY A 460 21.72 7.03 5.02
N LEU A 461 21.64 5.77 4.63
CA LEU A 461 22.44 5.21 3.55
C LEU A 461 21.78 5.40 2.16
N PHE A 462 20.46 5.47 2.12
CA PHE A 462 19.66 5.61 0.91
C PHE A 462 18.68 6.77 1.05
N LYS A 463 18.30 7.37 -0.07
CA LYS A 463 17.35 8.48 -0.11
C LYS A 463 15.95 8.04 0.37
N ASP A 464 15.49 6.92 -0.12
CA ASP A 464 14.20 6.27 0.21
C ASP A 464 14.26 4.77 -0.13
N TYR A 465 13.15 4.05 0.07
CA TYR A 465 13.11 2.62 -0.25
C TYR A 465 13.22 2.34 -1.75
N GLN A 466 12.81 3.26 -2.60
CA GLN A 466 12.92 3.13 -4.06
C GLN A 466 14.38 3.21 -4.50
N ASP A 467 15.12 4.20 -3.99
CA ASP A 467 16.57 4.31 -4.23
C ASP A 467 17.31 3.07 -3.72
N ARG A 468 16.97 2.54 -2.53
CA ARG A 468 17.56 1.31 -1.99
C ARG A 468 17.31 0.11 -2.90
N GLY A 469 16.08 -0.06 -3.39
CA GLY A 469 15.73 -1.12 -4.32
C GLY A 469 16.40 -0.95 -5.69
N GLN A 470 16.42 0.25 -6.24
CA GLN A 470 17.11 0.53 -7.51
C GLN A 470 18.61 0.23 -7.42
N GLN A 471 19.29 0.60 -6.32
CA GLN A 471 20.70 0.26 -6.11
C GLN A 471 20.91 -1.25 -6.03
N PHE A 472 19.99 -2.01 -5.41
CA PHE A 472 20.03 -3.47 -5.39
C PHE A 472 19.90 -4.03 -6.80
N GLN A 473 18.89 -3.61 -7.56
CA GLN A 473 18.65 -4.07 -8.94
C GLN A 473 19.85 -3.77 -9.85
N LEU A 474 20.43 -2.56 -9.74
CA LEU A 474 21.63 -2.19 -10.49
C LEU A 474 22.84 -3.08 -10.13
N ALA A 475 23.05 -3.35 -8.85
CA ALA A 475 24.15 -4.20 -8.40
C ALA A 475 23.99 -5.65 -8.89
N VAL A 476 22.77 -6.19 -8.88
CA VAL A 476 22.46 -7.54 -9.39
C VAL A 476 22.62 -7.60 -10.92
N ASN A 477 22.11 -6.62 -11.65
CA ASN A 477 22.24 -6.58 -13.11
C ASN A 477 23.71 -6.50 -13.57
N ASN A 478 24.54 -5.76 -12.83
CA ASN A 478 25.99 -5.73 -13.09
C ASN A 478 26.66 -7.08 -12.84
N LEU A 479 26.21 -7.86 -11.84
CA LEU A 479 26.68 -9.24 -11.65
C LEU A 479 26.28 -10.14 -12.82
N ALA A 480 25.04 -10.04 -13.28
CA ALA A 480 24.54 -10.85 -14.40
C ALA A 480 25.35 -10.60 -15.68
N GLN A 481 25.62 -9.33 -16.00
CA GLN A 481 26.45 -8.95 -17.17
C GLN A 481 27.88 -9.48 -17.06
N ASN A 482 28.51 -9.38 -15.89
CA ASN A 482 29.87 -9.88 -15.67
C ASN A 482 29.95 -11.42 -15.74
N SER A 483 28.86 -12.12 -15.39
CA SER A 483 28.80 -13.59 -15.48
C SER A 483 28.54 -14.09 -16.88
N ALA A 484 27.85 -13.32 -17.72
CA ALA A 484 27.61 -13.65 -19.13
C ALA A 484 28.86 -13.44 -20.04
N ASN A 485 29.82 -12.62 -19.59
CA ASN A 485 31.07 -12.31 -20.29
C ASN A 485 32.22 -13.23 -19.87
N LYS A 486 32.01 -14.19 -19.00
CA LYS A 486 32.96 -15.25 -18.62
C LYS A 486 32.56 -16.60 -19.21
#